data_f6c769df22591d20702ab882e876b7e3
#
_entry.id   f6c769df22591d20702ab882e876b7e3
#
_cell.length_a   1.000
_cell.length_b   1.000
_cell.length_c   1.000
_cell.angle_alpha   90.00
_cell.angle_beta   90.00
_cell.angle_gamma   90.00
#
_symmetry.space_group_name_H-M   'P 1'
#
loop_
_entity.id
_entity.type
_entity.pdbx_description
1 polymer ?
#
loop_
_entity_poly.entity_id
_entity_poly.type
_entity_poly.pdbx_seq_one_letter_code
_entity_poly.pdbx_strand_id
1 'polypeptide(L)'
;VDHGKTTLTAALTKVSSEAFGSDFTNFEGIDNAPEEKERGITIATSHVEYDSEARHYAHVDCPGHADYVKNMITGAAQMDGAILVVSAADGPMPQTREHILLARQVGVQHIVVFLNKADQVDDAELIELVEMEVRDLLTEYEFPGDDTPIITGSALKALEGDAENVEKIKELVGSLDSFIPEPVRELDKPFLMPIED
;
A
#
# COMPACT_ATOMS: atom_id res chain seq x y z
N VAL A 1 1.83 10.10 6.57
CA VAL A 1 1.35 11.25 5.78
C VAL A 1 2.42 11.58 4.74
N ASP A 2 2.03 12.06 3.57
CA ASP A 2 2.92 12.52 2.46
C ASP A 2 3.86 11.46 1.83
N HIS A 3 3.73 10.18 2.16
CA HIS A 3 4.51 9.11 1.52
C HIS A 3 3.91 8.65 0.17
N GLY A 4 2.71 9.14 -0.20
CA GLY A 4 2.08 8.90 -1.49
C GLY A 4 1.25 7.62 -1.59
N LYS A 5 0.56 7.21 -0.53
CA LYS A 5 -0.31 6.02 -0.52
C LYS A 5 -1.41 6.09 -1.57
N THR A 6 -2.19 7.17 -1.55
CA THR A 6 -3.28 7.39 -2.51
C THR A 6 -2.77 7.50 -3.95
N THR A 7 -1.60 8.14 -4.15
CA THR A 7 -0.93 8.19 -5.46
C THR A 7 -0.55 6.79 -5.94
N LEU A 8 -0.04 5.94 -5.05
CA LEU A 8 0.27 4.54 -5.37
C LEU A 8 -1.00 3.75 -5.70
N THR A 9 -2.08 3.95 -4.94
CA THR A 9 -3.37 3.31 -5.21
C THR A 9 -3.88 3.68 -6.60
N ALA A 10 -3.82 4.95 -6.99
CA ALA A 10 -4.17 5.40 -8.33
C ALA A 10 -3.25 4.78 -9.41
N ALA A 11 -1.94 4.69 -9.15
CA ALA A 11 -0.99 4.06 -10.07
C ALA A 11 -1.27 2.56 -10.25
N LEU A 12 -1.61 1.85 -9.18
CA LEU A 12 -1.99 0.44 -9.23
C LEU A 12 -3.23 0.22 -10.11
N THR A 13 -4.29 1.01 -9.91
CA THR A 13 -5.51 0.90 -10.74
C THR A 13 -5.23 1.23 -12.20
N LYS A 14 -4.40 2.26 -12.50
CA LYS A 14 -4.04 2.63 -13.86
C LYS A 14 -3.25 1.53 -14.57
N VAL A 15 -2.17 1.06 -13.96
CA VAL A 15 -1.29 0.04 -14.55
C VAL A 15 -2.05 -1.27 -14.74
N SER A 16 -2.88 -1.68 -13.78
CA SER A 16 -3.73 -2.87 -13.91
C SER A 16 -4.79 -2.71 -14.98
N SER A 17 -5.39 -1.54 -15.13
CA SER A 17 -6.34 -1.24 -16.22
C SER A 17 -5.70 -1.40 -17.60
N GLU A 18 -4.49 -0.86 -17.78
CA GLU A 18 -3.76 -0.92 -19.04
C GLU A 18 -3.24 -2.35 -19.35
N ALA A 19 -2.82 -3.08 -18.32
CA ALA A 19 -2.22 -4.42 -18.48
C ALA A 19 -3.26 -5.54 -18.52
N PHE A 20 -4.31 -5.46 -17.71
CA PHE A 20 -5.27 -6.56 -17.47
C PHE A 20 -6.72 -6.18 -17.75
N GLY A 21 -7.02 -4.91 -18.10
CA GLY A 21 -8.37 -4.46 -18.45
C GLY A 21 -9.29 -4.16 -17.26
N SER A 22 -8.74 -3.97 -16.06
CA SER A 22 -9.49 -3.50 -14.89
C SER A 22 -9.98 -2.06 -15.05
N ASP A 23 -10.93 -1.64 -14.24
CA ASP A 23 -11.39 -0.25 -14.20
C ASP A 23 -10.32 0.68 -13.61
N PHE A 24 -10.10 1.82 -14.24
CA PHE A 24 -9.19 2.84 -13.73
C PHE A 24 -9.90 3.80 -12.78
N THR A 25 -9.32 3.98 -11.58
CA THR A 25 -9.75 5.01 -10.63
C THR A 25 -8.64 6.04 -10.46
N ASN A 26 -8.92 7.28 -10.83
CA ASN A 26 -7.97 8.38 -10.69
C ASN A 26 -7.89 8.85 -9.22
N PHE A 27 -6.87 9.66 -8.91
CA PHE A 27 -6.63 10.20 -7.57
C PHE A 27 -7.87 10.93 -6.99
N GLU A 28 -8.54 11.77 -7.79
CA GLU A 28 -9.74 12.51 -7.38
C GLU A 28 -10.95 11.60 -7.13
N GLY A 29 -10.95 10.40 -7.72
CA GLY A 29 -11.96 9.37 -7.49
C GLY A 29 -11.73 8.61 -6.18
N ILE A 30 -10.50 8.54 -5.69
CA ILE A 30 -10.12 7.90 -4.43
C ILE A 30 -10.41 8.85 -3.26
N ASP A 31 -9.85 10.05 -3.26
CA ASP A 31 -10.07 11.09 -2.24
C ASP A 31 -11.24 12.00 -2.66
N ASN A 32 -12.46 11.59 -2.31
CA ASN A 32 -13.69 12.23 -2.80
C ASN A 32 -14.26 13.30 -1.88
N ALA A 33 -13.99 13.25 -0.58
CA ALA A 33 -14.55 14.19 0.37
C ALA A 33 -14.03 15.61 0.14
N PRO A 34 -14.88 16.66 0.25
CA PRO A 34 -14.42 18.04 0.09
C PRO A 34 -13.25 18.41 1.01
N GLU A 35 -13.26 17.90 2.23
CA GLU A 35 -12.20 18.15 3.22
C GLU A 35 -10.88 17.45 2.84
N GLU A 36 -10.94 16.28 2.23
CA GLU A 36 -9.76 15.57 1.70
C GLU A 36 -9.10 16.37 0.57
N LYS A 37 -9.91 16.91 -0.35
CA LYS A 37 -9.45 17.74 -1.46
C LYS A 37 -8.86 19.06 -1.00
N GLU A 38 -9.46 19.69 0.03
CA GLU A 38 -8.97 20.95 0.59
C GLU A 38 -7.64 20.79 1.34
N ARG A 39 -7.51 19.69 2.10
CA ARG A 39 -6.32 19.43 2.93
C ARG A 39 -5.22 18.64 2.20
N GLY A 40 -5.55 17.97 1.09
CA GLY A 40 -4.63 17.10 0.38
C GLY A 40 -4.23 15.87 1.17
N ILE A 41 -5.10 15.39 2.07
CA ILE A 41 -4.87 14.19 2.90
C ILE A 41 -6.08 13.27 2.86
N THR A 42 -5.84 11.95 2.89
CA THR A 42 -6.90 10.94 3.02
C THR A 42 -7.44 10.93 4.45
N ILE A 43 -8.74 11.04 4.61
CA ILE A 43 -9.45 11.04 5.91
C ILE A 43 -10.25 9.76 6.08
N ALA A 44 -11.04 9.39 5.06
CA ALA A 44 -11.83 8.17 5.04
C ALA A 44 -11.09 7.04 4.32
N THR A 45 -11.42 5.80 4.63
CA THR A 45 -10.96 4.65 3.83
C THR A 45 -11.63 4.66 2.46
N SER A 46 -10.87 4.42 1.42
CA SER A 46 -11.37 4.30 0.06
C SER A 46 -11.14 2.88 -0.46
N HIS A 47 -12.14 2.32 -1.13
CA HIS A 47 -12.09 0.97 -1.69
C HIS A 47 -11.96 1.05 -3.20
N VAL A 48 -10.96 0.36 -3.74
CA VAL A 48 -10.74 0.20 -5.17
C VAL A 48 -10.50 -1.27 -5.49
N GLU A 49 -10.71 -1.65 -6.73
CA GLU A 49 -10.50 -3.01 -7.21
C GLU A 49 -9.57 -2.98 -8.41
N TYR A 50 -8.70 -3.96 -8.51
CA TYR A 50 -7.85 -4.17 -9.68
C TYR A 50 -7.43 -5.63 -9.82
N ASP A 51 -7.03 -6.00 -11.02
CA ASP A 51 -6.59 -7.34 -11.34
C ASP A 51 -5.08 -7.41 -11.52
N SER A 52 -4.51 -8.57 -11.18
CA SER A 52 -3.22 -9.03 -11.65
C SER A 52 -3.41 -10.10 -12.71
N GLU A 53 -2.32 -10.70 -13.18
CA GLU A 53 -2.39 -11.87 -14.05
C GLU A 53 -3.06 -13.07 -13.36
N ALA A 54 -2.88 -13.20 -12.04
CA ALA A 54 -3.29 -14.37 -11.26
C ALA A 54 -4.51 -14.14 -10.36
N ARG A 55 -4.78 -12.91 -9.93
CA ARG A 55 -5.76 -12.59 -8.87
C ARG A 55 -6.53 -11.31 -9.11
N HIS A 56 -7.69 -11.25 -8.46
CA HIS A 56 -8.47 -10.03 -8.26
C HIS A 56 -8.25 -9.50 -6.85
N TYR A 57 -7.94 -8.21 -6.74
CA TYR A 57 -7.67 -7.54 -5.47
C TYR A 57 -8.75 -6.52 -5.13
N ALA A 58 -9.29 -6.64 -3.92
CA ALA A 58 -9.99 -5.57 -3.24
C ALA A 58 -8.97 -4.80 -2.40
N HIS A 59 -8.73 -3.55 -2.71
CA HIS A 59 -7.71 -2.71 -2.11
C HIS A 59 -8.36 -1.58 -1.30
N VAL A 60 -7.86 -1.37 -0.09
CA VAL A 60 -8.31 -0.29 0.78
C VAL A 60 -7.19 0.72 0.96
N ASP A 61 -7.42 1.95 0.49
CA ASP A 61 -6.54 3.08 0.79
C ASP A 61 -6.90 3.64 2.17
N CYS A 62 -5.95 3.57 3.10
CA CYS A 62 -6.14 3.97 4.49
C CYS A 62 -5.51 5.33 4.76
N PRO A 63 -6.14 6.18 5.61
CA PRO A 63 -5.52 7.42 6.06
C PRO A 63 -4.22 7.13 6.82
N GLY A 64 -3.23 8.00 6.65
CA GLY A 64 -1.93 7.87 7.31
C GLY A 64 -1.74 8.79 8.52
N HIS A 65 -2.66 9.73 8.76
CA HIS A 65 -2.56 10.70 9.83
C HIS A 65 -3.01 10.12 11.18
N ALA A 66 -2.31 10.46 12.25
CA ALA A 66 -2.57 9.96 13.61
C ALA A 66 -4.02 10.20 14.08
N ASP A 67 -4.63 11.32 13.67
CA ASP A 67 -6.02 11.67 14.04
C ASP A 67 -7.06 10.69 13.47
N TYR A 68 -6.70 9.92 12.45
CA TYR A 68 -7.59 9.00 11.73
C TYR A 68 -7.23 7.51 11.93
N VAL A 69 -6.48 7.20 12.98
CA VAL A 69 -6.06 5.81 13.32
C VAL A 69 -7.25 4.86 13.43
N LYS A 70 -8.39 5.32 13.94
CA LYS A 70 -9.62 4.50 14.00
C LYS A 70 -10.01 3.96 12.63
N ASN A 71 -10.03 4.81 11.61
CA ASN A 71 -10.39 4.44 10.24
C ASN A 71 -9.37 3.47 9.63
N MET A 72 -8.09 3.67 9.95
CA MET A 72 -7.03 2.74 9.56
C MET A 72 -7.22 1.35 10.20
N ILE A 73 -7.53 1.28 11.49
CA ILE A 73 -7.76 0.01 12.20
C ILE A 73 -8.94 -0.75 11.59
N THR A 74 -10.03 -0.04 11.32
CA THR A 74 -11.23 -0.64 10.70
C THR A 74 -10.92 -1.23 9.33
N GLY A 75 -10.22 -0.47 8.47
CA GLY A 75 -9.79 -0.96 7.16
C GLY A 75 -8.82 -2.13 7.24
N ALA A 76 -7.83 -2.07 8.12
CA ALA A 76 -6.79 -3.11 8.24
C ALA A 76 -7.29 -4.43 8.84
N ALA A 77 -8.34 -4.41 9.68
CA ALA A 77 -8.83 -5.60 10.38
C ALA A 77 -9.36 -6.72 9.46
N GLN A 78 -9.61 -6.42 8.19
CA GLN A 78 -10.16 -7.35 7.20
C GLN A 78 -9.16 -7.74 6.10
N MET A 79 -7.89 -7.35 6.24
CA MET A 79 -6.90 -7.49 5.19
C MET A 79 -6.16 -8.83 5.26
N ASP A 80 -5.97 -9.47 4.10
CA ASP A 80 -5.13 -10.67 3.93
C ASP A 80 -3.64 -10.31 3.86
N GLY A 81 -3.33 -9.07 3.49
CA GLY A 81 -1.99 -8.51 3.43
C GLY A 81 -2.02 -6.98 3.38
N ALA A 82 -0.87 -6.35 3.47
CA ALA A 82 -0.73 -4.90 3.40
C ALA A 82 0.44 -4.47 2.52
N ILE A 83 0.30 -3.30 1.91
CA ILE A 83 1.39 -2.58 1.24
C ILE A 83 1.82 -1.45 2.17
N LEU A 84 3.04 -1.53 2.69
CA LEU A 84 3.65 -0.44 3.44
C LEU A 84 4.32 0.53 2.46
N VAL A 85 3.88 1.77 2.46
CA VAL A 85 4.45 2.82 1.60
C VAL A 85 5.36 3.71 2.43
N VAL A 86 6.63 3.77 2.04
CA VAL A 86 7.65 4.61 2.67
C VAL A 86 8.28 5.52 1.62
N SER A 87 8.47 6.79 1.93
CA SER A 87 9.22 7.69 1.05
C SER A 87 10.70 7.36 1.09
N ALA A 88 11.31 7.11 -0.06
CA ALA A 88 12.75 6.88 -0.16
C ALA A 88 13.56 8.14 0.22
N ALA A 89 12.98 9.33 0.07
CA ALA A 89 13.62 10.59 0.42
C ALA A 89 13.61 10.89 1.93
N ASP A 90 12.51 10.50 2.62
CA ASP A 90 12.32 10.80 4.05
C ASP A 90 12.69 9.63 4.97
N GLY A 91 12.65 8.42 4.45
CA GLY A 91 12.81 7.20 5.23
C GLY A 91 11.63 6.87 6.15
N PRO A 92 11.78 5.89 7.06
CA PRO A 92 10.76 5.55 8.02
C PRO A 92 10.51 6.68 9.01
N MET A 93 9.26 7.11 9.10
CA MET A 93 8.78 8.16 10.03
C MET A 93 8.15 7.52 11.28
N PRO A 94 7.91 8.28 12.37
CA PRO A 94 7.23 7.75 13.56
C PRO A 94 5.90 7.06 13.24
N GLN A 95 5.12 7.61 12.33
CA GLN A 95 3.86 7.01 11.87
C GLN A 95 4.07 5.68 11.13
N THR A 96 5.20 5.49 10.46
CA THR A 96 5.55 4.21 9.82
C THR A 96 5.61 3.09 10.87
N ARG A 97 6.23 3.36 12.02
CA ARG A 97 6.29 2.42 13.16
C ARG A 97 4.89 2.12 13.71
N GLU A 98 4.08 3.16 13.88
CA GLU A 98 2.70 3.02 14.36
C GLU A 98 1.86 2.17 13.40
N HIS A 99 2.00 2.37 12.09
CA HIS A 99 1.27 1.59 11.08
C HIS A 99 1.67 0.12 11.08
N ILE A 100 2.96 -0.19 11.19
CA ILE A 100 3.43 -1.58 11.27
C ILE A 100 2.91 -2.26 12.53
N LEU A 101 3.01 -1.57 13.68
CA LEU A 101 2.48 -2.07 14.95
C LEU A 101 0.97 -2.34 14.86
N LEU A 102 0.21 -1.40 14.31
CA LEU A 102 -1.24 -1.57 14.13
C LEU A 102 -1.57 -2.73 13.19
N ALA A 103 -0.87 -2.84 12.07
CA ALA A 103 -1.04 -3.98 11.15
C ALA A 103 -0.82 -5.31 11.87
N ARG A 104 0.20 -5.40 12.73
CA ARG A 104 0.47 -6.59 13.56
C ARG A 104 -0.67 -6.86 14.54
N GLN A 105 -1.15 -5.82 15.25
CA GLN A 105 -2.21 -5.95 16.25
C GLN A 105 -3.55 -6.37 15.65
N VAL A 106 -3.90 -5.91 14.46
CA VAL A 106 -5.15 -6.30 13.78
C VAL A 106 -5.03 -7.63 13.02
N GLY A 107 -3.86 -8.27 13.04
CA GLY A 107 -3.65 -9.62 12.53
C GLY A 107 -3.25 -9.70 11.06
N VAL A 108 -2.78 -8.61 10.44
CA VAL A 108 -2.15 -8.66 9.12
C VAL A 108 -0.89 -9.52 9.21
N GLN A 109 -0.80 -10.55 8.38
CA GLN A 109 0.30 -11.51 8.44
C GLN A 109 1.41 -11.23 7.43
N HIS A 110 1.09 -10.59 6.32
CA HIS A 110 2.02 -10.38 5.21
C HIS A 110 2.06 -8.89 4.84
N ILE A 111 3.27 -8.34 4.78
CA ILE A 111 3.52 -6.97 4.34
C ILE A 111 4.45 -7.01 3.13
N VAL A 112 4.13 -6.25 2.10
CA VAL A 112 5.01 -5.91 0.98
C VAL A 112 5.33 -4.43 1.08
N VAL A 113 6.54 -4.02 0.74
CA VAL A 113 6.98 -2.63 0.88
C VAL A 113 7.14 -1.98 -0.49
N PHE A 114 6.66 -0.75 -0.61
CA PHE A 114 6.96 0.12 -1.73
C PHE A 114 7.71 1.37 -1.25
N LEU A 115 8.98 1.48 -1.63
CA LEU A 115 9.78 2.69 -1.45
C LEU A 115 9.43 3.68 -2.56
N ASN A 116 8.57 4.64 -2.21
CA ASN A 116 8.04 5.63 -3.13
C ASN A 116 8.93 6.87 -3.22
N LYS A 117 8.69 7.72 -4.21
CA LYS A 117 9.43 8.96 -4.45
C LYS A 117 10.92 8.74 -4.73
N ALA A 118 11.28 7.63 -5.32
CA ALA A 118 12.67 7.33 -5.69
C ALA A 118 13.23 8.33 -6.71
N ASP A 119 12.37 8.99 -7.48
CA ASP A 119 12.72 10.08 -8.40
C ASP A 119 13.27 11.33 -7.69
N GLN A 120 13.12 11.45 -6.38
CA GLN A 120 13.65 12.55 -5.57
C GLN A 120 15.00 12.23 -4.93
N VAL A 121 15.52 11.02 -5.13
CA VAL A 121 16.78 10.56 -4.53
C VAL A 121 17.77 10.17 -5.63
N ASP A 122 18.84 10.94 -5.77
CA ASP A 122 19.88 10.68 -6.77
C ASP A 122 20.95 9.69 -6.27
N ASP A 123 21.00 9.42 -4.97
CA ASP A 123 22.00 8.58 -4.34
C ASP A 123 21.44 7.18 -4.01
N ALA A 124 21.95 6.18 -4.72
CA ALA A 124 21.55 4.79 -4.52
C ALA A 124 21.91 4.27 -3.11
N GLU A 125 23.00 4.77 -2.49
CA GLU A 125 23.38 4.35 -1.14
C GLU A 125 22.35 4.79 -0.10
N LEU A 126 21.70 5.95 -0.29
CA LEU A 126 20.62 6.41 0.57
C LEU A 126 19.38 5.53 0.45
N ILE A 127 19.06 5.07 -0.75
CA ILE A 127 17.92 4.15 -0.98
C ILE A 127 18.20 2.82 -0.28
N GLU A 128 19.41 2.27 -0.40
CA GLU A 128 19.82 1.04 0.29
C GLU A 128 19.75 1.18 1.82
N LEU A 129 20.18 2.34 2.36
CA LEU A 129 20.08 2.62 3.78
C LEU A 129 18.63 2.64 4.27
N VAL A 130 17.74 3.32 3.55
CA VAL A 130 16.29 3.33 3.87
C VAL A 130 15.70 1.93 3.79
N GLU A 131 16.09 1.14 2.80
CA GLU A 131 15.66 -0.27 2.69
C GLU A 131 16.07 -1.08 3.92
N MET A 132 17.33 -0.96 4.35
CA MET A 132 17.83 -1.63 5.56
C MET A 132 17.05 -1.21 6.80
N GLU A 133 16.81 0.09 6.98
CA GLU A 133 16.04 0.61 8.13
C GLU A 133 14.61 0.07 8.14
N VAL A 134 13.96 -0.08 6.97
CA VAL A 134 12.62 -0.66 6.87
C VAL A 134 12.64 -2.15 7.21
N ARG A 135 13.65 -2.91 6.75
CA ARG A 135 13.80 -4.34 7.08
C ARG A 135 14.01 -4.56 8.57
N ASP A 136 14.88 -3.75 9.20
CA ASP A 136 15.12 -3.79 10.64
C ASP A 136 13.83 -3.50 11.42
N LEU A 137 13.07 -2.50 10.97
CA LEU A 137 11.82 -2.11 11.58
C LEU A 137 10.75 -3.22 11.46
N LEU A 138 10.63 -3.86 10.30
CA LEU A 138 9.72 -4.99 10.13
C LEU A 138 10.09 -6.15 11.05
N THR A 139 11.38 -6.45 11.19
CA THR A 139 11.90 -7.49 12.06
C THR A 139 11.62 -7.18 13.54
N GLU A 140 11.76 -5.91 13.97
CA GLU A 140 11.42 -5.46 15.32
C GLU A 140 9.96 -5.76 15.68
N TYR A 141 9.05 -5.66 14.71
CA TYR A 141 7.62 -5.95 14.91
C TYR A 141 7.20 -7.37 14.47
N GLU A 142 8.14 -8.29 14.42
CA GLU A 142 7.92 -9.73 14.16
C GLU A 142 7.38 -10.04 12.75
N PHE A 143 7.67 -9.21 11.76
CA PHE A 143 7.51 -9.55 10.35
C PHE A 143 8.84 -10.08 9.78
N PRO A 144 8.81 -10.92 8.72
CA PRO A 144 10.03 -11.46 8.12
C PRO A 144 10.77 -10.39 7.28
N GLY A 145 11.45 -9.44 7.95
CA GLY A 145 12.07 -8.28 7.30
C GLY A 145 13.04 -8.64 6.17
N ASP A 146 13.81 -9.72 6.33
CA ASP A 146 14.77 -10.17 5.30
C ASP A 146 14.09 -10.74 4.07
N ASP A 147 12.95 -11.43 4.24
CA ASP A 147 12.22 -12.08 3.16
C ASP A 147 11.15 -11.18 2.52
N THR A 148 10.85 -10.04 3.15
CA THR A 148 9.84 -9.10 2.67
C THR A 148 10.25 -8.48 1.35
N PRO A 149 9.42 -8.56 0.29
CA PRO A 149 9.67 -7.85 -0.96
C PRO A 149 9.64 -6.34 -0.76
N ILE A 150 10.68 -5.66 -1.22
CA ILE A 150 10.77 -4.20 -1.23
C ILE A 150 10.98 -3.76 -2.67
N ILE A 151 10.01 -3.03 -3.21
CA ILE A 151 10.05 -2.48 -4.56
C ILE A 151 10.29 -0.97 -4.46
N THR A 152 11.24 -0.46 -5.22
CA THR A 152 11.61 0.96 -5.22
C THR A 152 11.19 1.62 -6.53
N GLY A 153 10.47 2.73 -6.45
CA GLY A 153 10.02 3.45 -7.63
C GLY A 153 9.31 4.76 -7.30
N SER A 154 8.66 5.34 -8.29
CA SER A 154 7.83 6.55 -8.16
C SER A 154 6.43 6.29 -8.68
N ALA A 155 5.45 6.30 -7.79
CA ALA A 155 4.04 6.14 -8.15
C ALA A 155 3.55 7.30 -9.03
N LEU A 156 4.04 8.52 -8.79
CA LEU A 156 3.70 9.69 -9.62
C LEU A 156 4.22 9.52 -11.05
N LYS A 157 5.48 9.11 -11.22
CA LYS A 157 6.05 8.85 -12.54
C LYS A 157 5.34 7.72 -13.28
N ALA A 158 4.94 6.69 -12.59
CA ALA A 158 4.12 5.62 -13.17
C ALA A 158 2.75 6.15 -13.66
N LEU A 159 2.10 7.04 -12.90
CA LEU A 159 0.87 7.72 -13.34
C LEU A 159 1.09 8.61 -14.56
N GLU A 160 2.25 9.24 -14.68
CA GLU A 160 2.64 10.04 -15.86
C GLU A 160 2.97 9.17 -17.09
N GLY A 161 3.07 7.84 -16.92
CA GLY A 161 3.35 6.90 -18.00
C GLY A 161 4.83 6.61 -18.22
N ASP A 162 5.69 6.91 -17.24
CA ASP A 162 7.10 6.54 -17.29
C ASP A 162 7.27 5.01 -17.30
N ALA A 163 7.89 4.49 -18.36
CA ALA A 163 7.96 3.05 -18.62
C ALA A 163 8.69 2.28 -17.50
N GLU A 164 9.75 2.81 -16.92
CA GLU A 164 10.51 2.17 -15.85
C GLU A 164 9.66 2.05 -14.58
N ASN A 165 8.99 3.14 -14.20
CA ASN A 165 8.16 3.16 -13.02
C ASN A 165 6.85 2.36 -13.19
N VAL A 166 6.30 2.28 -14.41
CA VAL A 166 5.20 1.36 -14.72
C VAL A 166 5.62 -0.10 -14.49
N GLU A 167 6.83 -0.50 -14.90
CA GLU A 167 7.35 -1.85 -14.63
C GLU A 167 7.55 -2.09 -13.13
N LYS A 168 7.95 -1.08 -12.35
CA LYS A 168 8.01 -1.19 -10.88
C LYS A 168 6.64 -1.41 -10.24
N ILE A 169 5.59 -0.79 -10.75
CA ILE A 169 4.22 -1.08 -10.28
C ILE A 169 3.80 -2.50 -10.65
N LYS A 170 4.13 -3.00 -11.84
CA LYS A 170 3.87 -4.40 -12.21
C LYS A 170 4.66 -5.39 -11.34
N GLU A 171 5.91 -5.06 -11.02
CA GLU A 171 6.74 -5.84 -10.09
C GLU A 171 6.10 -5.90 -8.70
N LEU A 172 5.54 -4.78 -8.21
CA LEU A 172 4.79 -4.74 -6.95
C LEU A 172 3.58 -5.67 -6.99
N VAL A 173 2.76 -5.60 -8.05
CA VAL A 173 1.60 -6.48 -8.22
C VAL A 173 2.01 -7.95 -8.27
N GLY A 174 3.07 -8.30 -9.00
CA GLY A 174 3.64 -9.64 -9.03
C GLY A 174 4.14 -10.12 -7.66
N SER A 175 4.69 -9.21 -6.85
CA SER A 175 5.09 -9.51 -5.47
C SER A 175 3.89 -9.78 -4.56
N LEU A 176 2.77 -9.09 -4.76
CA LEU A 176 1.51 -9.41 -4.06
C LEU A 176 1.04 -10.83 -4.39
N ASP A 177 1.09 -11.21 -5.68
CA ASP A 177 0.68 -12.55 -6.13
C ASP A 177 1.56 -13.66 -5.53
N SER A 178 2.86 -13.44 -5.42
CA SER A 178 3.84 -14.45 -5.01
C SER A 178 4.06 -14.52 -3.50
N PHE A 179 4.02 -13.39 -2.80
CA PHE A 179 4.37 -13.30 -1.38
C PHE A 179 3.17 -13.43 -0.44
N ILE A 180 2.01 -12.87 -0.83
CA ILE A 180 0.79 -13.00 -0.04
C ILE A 180 0.06 -14.27 -0.46
N PRO A 181 -0.13 -15.25 0.44
CA PRO A 181 -0.83 -16.49 0.11
C PRO A 181 -2.30 -16.22 -0.21
N GLU A 182 -2.89 -17.06 -1.05
CA GLU A 182 -4.31 -17.03 -1.30
C GLU A 182 -5.08 -17.33 0.00
N PRO A 183 -6.04 -16.45 0.40
CA PRO A 183 -6.74 -16.64 1.65
C PRO A 183 -7.66 -17.86 1.60
N VAL A 184 -7.56 -18.70 2.63
CA VAL A 184 -8.47 -19.84 2.81
C VAL A 184 -9.78 -19.34 3.42
N ARG A 185 -10.85 -19.33 2.62
CA ARG A 185 -12.19 -18.91 3.06
C ARG A 185 -12.98 -20.11 3.60
N GLU A 186 -13.60 -19.92 4.76
CA GLU A 186 -14.45 -20.94 5.39
C GLU A 186 -15.87 -20.88 4.81
N LEU A 187 -16.05 -21.45 3.61
CA LEU A 187 -17.31 -21.38 2.85
C LEU A 187 -18.49 -22.08 3.53
N ASP A 188 -18.23 -23.02 4.43
CA ASP A 188 -19.24 -23.81 5.13
C ASP A 188 -19.76 -23.14 6.44
N LYS A 189 -19.18 -21.99 6.83
CA LYS A 189 -19.63 -21.25 8.01
C LYS A 189 -20.78 -20.29 7.67
N PRO A 190 -21.61 -19.94 8.66
CA PRO A 190 -22.63 -18.90 8.49
C PRO A 190 -22.01 -17.58 8.01
N PHE A 191 -22.76 -16.86 7.19
CA PHE A 191 -22.35 -15.53 6.73
C PHE A 191 -22.06 -14.59 7.90
N LEU A 192 -20.93 -13.94 7.87
CA LEU A 192 -20.50 -12.93 8.83
C LEU A 192 -20.17 -11.63 8.09
N MET A 193 -20.78 -10.55 8.48
CA MET A 193 -20.50 -9.21 8.00
C MET A 193 -20.19 -8.30 9.18
N PRO A 194 -18.98 -7.76 9.30
CA PRO A 194 -18.69 -6.74 10.29
C PRO A 194 -19.49 -5.47 9.97
N ILE A 195 -19.91 -4.77 11.01
CA ILE A 195 -20.59 -3.47 10.89
C ILE A 195 -19.58 -2.41 11.23
N GLU A 196 -19.41 -1.46 10.35
CA GLU A 196 -18.54 -0.29 10.53
C GLU A 196 -19.40 0.96 10.73
N ASP A 197 -19.02 1.83 11.68
CA ASP A 197 -19.69 3.11 11.95
C ASP A 197 -19.19 4.22 11.02
#